data_0c9f1e298c824933dab958ea6f31de50
#
_entry.id   0c9f1e298c824933dab958ea6f31de50
#
_cell.length_a   1.000
_cell.length_b   1.000
_cell.length_c   1.000
_cell.angle_alpha   90.00
_cell.angle_beta   90.00
_cell.angle_gamma   90.00
#
_symmetry.space_group_name_H-M   'P 1'
#
loop_
_entity.id
_entity.type
_entity.pdbx_description
1 polymer ?
#
loop_
_entity_poly.entity_id
_entity_poly.type
_entity_poly.pdbx_seq_one_letter_code
_entity_poly.pdbx_strand_id
1 'polypeptide(L)'
;MPQKPLDVSTLLFYPRAEEQQASLPGEQDIHPRIIAVSKGLFCDGHFAAASEAAIKEVETRMRELFKEGKPNSPIPKDAAGLIGALLSDNGFYQFCDTSEISGANFRKGVKSIFEGAFMAYRNPSMHANLTCSQREAFERIVQASQMMGILTSGEVRI
;
A
#
# COMPACT_ATOMS: atom_id res chain seq x y z
N MET A 1 -30.60 39.93 28.40
CA MET A 1 -30.29 39.75 26.97
C MET A 1 -29.83 38.33 26.77
N PRO A 2 -30.53 37.53 25.97
CA PRO A 2 -30.03 36.19 25.66
C PRO A 2 -28.76 36.34 24.83
N GLN A 3 -27.67 35.74 25.30
CA GLN A 3 -26.45 35.66 24.54
C GLN A 3 -26.71 34.77 23.33
N LYS A 4 -26.41 35.30 22.14
CA LYS A 4 -26.41 34.55 20.88
C LYS A 4 -25.47 33.36 21.03
N PRO A 5 -25.87 32.14 20.72
CA PRO A 5 -24.96 31.00 20.78
C PRO A 5 -23.72 31.31 19.94
N LEU A 6 -22.55 31.10 20.52
CA LEU A 6 -21.27 31.19 19.79
C LEU A 6 -21.31 30.17 18.62
N ASP A 7 -21.26 30.72 17.43
CA ASP A 7 -21.08 29.91 16.23
C ASP A 7 -19.62 29.42 16.22
N VAL A 8 -19.42 28.18 16.68
CA VAL A 8 -18.08 27.54 16.74
C VAL A 8 -17.48 27.34 15.36
N SER A 9 -18.27 27.46 14.27
CA SER A 9 -17.77 27.34 12.89
C SER A 9 -16.85 28.52 12.51
N THR A 10 -16.98 29.68 13.19
CA THR A 10 -16.12 30.84 12.98
C THR A 10 -14.86 30.86 13.87
N LEU A 11 -14.80 30.02 14.91
CA LEU A 11 -13.65 29.93 15.84
C LEU A 11 -12.63 28.87 15.43
N LEU A 12 -13.01 27.94 14.59
CA LEU A 12 -12.11 26.96 14.03
C LEU A 12 -11.63 27.50 12.68
N PHE A 13 -10.44 28.09 12.66
CA PHE A 13 -9.66 28.35 11.44
C PHE A 13 -9.22 27.01 10.81
N TYR A 14 -10.17 26.11 10.59
CA TYR A 14 -9.99 25.04 9.61
C TYR A 14 -10.51 25.63 8.30
N PRO A 15 -9.64 25.82 7.30
CA PRO A 15 -10.14 26.13 5.95
C PRO A 15 -11.16 25.05 5.59
N ARG A 16 -12.31 25.49 5.06
CA ARG A 16 -13.33 24.58 4.55
C ARG A 16 -12.64 23.58 3.62
N ALA A 17 -13.07 22.35 3.68
CA ALA A 17 -12.54 21.26 2.85
C ALA A 17 -12.52 21.56 1.34
N GLU A 18 -13.21 22.61 0.89
CA GLU A 18 -13.23 23.10 -0.49
C GLU A 18 -12.00 23.95 -0.89
N GLU A 19 -11.21 24.45 0.05
CA GLU A 19 -10.06 25.33 -0.24
C GLU A 19 -8.70 24.63 -0.10
N GLN A 20 -8.64 23.49 0.55
CA GLN A 20 -7.46 22.63 0.53
C GLN A 20 -7.74 21.43 -0.36
N GLN A 21 -7.38 21.53 -1.62
CA GLN A 21 -7.02 20.32 -2.36
C GLN A 21 -5.93 19.63 -1.54
N ALA A 22 -6.33 18.57 -0.82
CA ALA A 22 -5.37 17.79 -0.06
C ALA A 22 -4.35 17.24 -1.06
N SER A 23 -3.15 17.83 -1.06
CA SER A 23 -2.05 17.27 -1.85
C SER A 23 -1.49 16.08 -1.10
N LEU A 24 -1.16 15.01 -1.81
CA LEU A 24 -0.45 13.89 -1.22
C LEU A 24 0.99 14.34 -0.91
N PRO A 25 1.42 14.42 0.37
CA PRO A 25 2.76 14.88 0.70
C PRO A 25 3.82 13.97 0.07
N GLY A 26 4.91 14.53 -0.44
CA GLY A 26 6.00 13.75 -1.02
C GLY A 26 5.59 12.93 -2.25
N GLU A 27 4.60 13.36 -2.99
CA GLU A 27 4.08 12.66 -4.18
C GLU A 27 5.18 12.24 -5.16
N GLN A 28 6.19 13.09 -5.33
CA GLN A 28 7.34 12.83 -6.21
C GLN A 28 8.18 11.61 -5.77
N ASP A 29 8.10 11.22 -4.50
CA ASP A 29 8.86 10.11 -3.93
C ASP A 29 8.03 8.82 -3.80
N ILE A 30 6.74 8.89 -4.15
CA ILE A 30 5.84 7.74 -4.14
C ILE A 30 5.86 7.07 -5.52
N HIS A 31 5.89 5.72 -5.51
CA HIS A 31 5.92 4.95 -6.75
C HIS A 31 4.74 5.32 -7.69
N PRO A 32 4.97 5.56 -8.99
CA PRO A 32 3.94 6.04 -9.93
C PRO A 32 2.68 5.17 -9.99
N ARG A 33 2.80 3.85 -9.91
CA ARG A 33 1.64 2.94 -9.88
C ARG A 33 0.77 3.14 -8.65
N ILE A 34 1.37 3.45 -7.51
CA ILE A 34 0.65 3.72 -6.27
C ILE A 34 -0.05 5.07 -6.34
N ILE A 35 0.63 6.10 -6.85
CA ILE A 35 0.02 7.41 -7.11
C ILE A 35 -1.21 7.28 -8.01
N ALA A 36 -1.10 6.53 -9.09
CA ALA A 36 -2.17 6.38 -10.08
C ALA A 36 -3.49 5.86 -9.47
N VAL A 37 -3.43 5.00 -8.45
CA VAL A 37 -4.63 4.39 -7.84
C VAL A 37 -5.08 5.06 -6.55
N SER A 38 -4.22 5.83 -5.87
CA SER A 38 -4.51 6.33 -4.52
C SER A 38 -4.66 7.85 -4.43
N LYS A 39 -3.98 8.62 -5.26
CA LYS A 39 -3.93 10.09 -5.16
C LYS A 39 -5.32 10.74 -5.23
N GLY A 40 -6.12 10.39 -6.22
CA GLY A 40 -7.46 10.98 -6.38
C GLY A 40 -8.33 10.74 -5.15
N LEU A 41 -8.38 9.48 -4.68
CA LEU A 41 -9.13 9.12 -3.48
C LEU A 41 -8.62 9.85 -2.23
N PHE A 42 -7.31 9.97 -2.08
CA PHE A 42 -6.72 10.69 -0.95
C PHE A 42 -7.06 12.18 -0.98
N CYS A 43 -6.91 12.84 -2.13
CA CYS A 43 -7.21 14.26 -2.30
C CYS A 43 -8.69 14.57 -2.09
N ASP A 44 -9.59 13.63 -2.43
CA ASP A 44 -11.03 13.74 -2.22
C ASP A 44 -11.47 13.39 -0.79
N GLY A 45 -10.52 13.07 0.10
CA GLY A 45 -10.78 12.73 1.50
C GLY A 45 -11.25 11.29 1.74
N HIS A 46 -11.20 10.42 0.74
CA HIS A 46 -11.52 9.00 0.86
C HIS A 46 -10.31 8.19 1.34
N PHE A 47 -9.85 8.47 2.56
CA PHE A 47 -8.59 7.96 3.09
C PHE A 47 -8.53 6.44 3.21
N ALA A 48 -9.58 5.80 3.71
CA ALA A 48 -9.65 4.33 3.79
C ALA A 48 -9.57 3.70 2.40
N ALA A 49 -10.33 4.21 1.43
CA ALA A 49 -10.33 3.73 0.05
C ALA A 49 -8.98 3.96 -0.63
N ALA A 50 -8.33 5.10 -0.38
CA ALA A 50 -7.00 5.40 -0.92
C ALA A 50 -5.94 4.39 -0.44
N SER A 51 -5.93 4.09 0.86
CA SER A 51 -5.00 3.11 1.43
C SER A 51 -5.29 1.69 0.94
N GLU A 52 -6.55 1.31 0.81
CA GLU A 52 -6.95 0.01 0.27
C GLU A 52 -6.54 -0.14 -1.21
N ALA A 53 -6.78 0.89 -2.02
CA ALA A 53 -6.36 0.90 -3.43
C ALA A 53 -4.86 0.72 -3.59
N ALA A 54 -4.05 1.36 -2.74
CA ALA A 54 -2.59 1.25 -2.75
C ALA A 54 -2.13 -0.19 -2.46
N ILE A 55 -2.64 -0.82 -1.42
CA ILE A 55 -2.30 -2.21 -1.07
C ILE A 55 -2.80 -3.21 -2.13
N LYS A 56 -3.98 -2.96 -2.68
CA LYS A 56 -4.53 -3.78 -3.76
C LYS A 56 -3.67 -3.73 -5.02
N GLU A 57 -3.07 -2.58 -5.33
CA GLU A 57 -2.16 -2.44 -6.47
C GLU A 57 -0.87 -3.26 -6.28
N VAL A 58 -0.36 -3.36 -5.04
CA VAL A 58 0.75 -4.26 -4.71
C VAL A 58 0.36 -5.72 -4.99
N GLU A 59 -0.84 -6.15 -4.59
CA GLU A 59 -1.34 -7.49 -4.90
C GLU A 59 -1.46 -7.71 -6.41
N THR A 60 -1.95 -6.72 -7.14
CA THR A 60 -2.05 -6.78 -8.61
C THR A 60 -0.67 -7.02 -9.24
N ARG A 61 0.35 -6.30 -8.80
CA ARG A 61 1.73 -6.52 -9.30
C ARG A 61 2.26 -7.90 -8.95
N MET A 62 1.99 -8.42 -7.77
CA MET A 62 2.38 -9.79 -7.42
C MET A 62 1.72 -10.83 -8.34
N ARG A 63 0.45 -10.64 -8.71
CA ARG A 63 -0.26 -11.50 -9.66
C ARG A 63 0.34 -11.47 -11.06
N GLU A 64 0.73 -10.27 -11.52
CA GLU A 64 1.43 -10.10 -12.79
C GLU A 64 2.75 -10.88 -12.79
N LEU A 65 3.61 -10.68 -11.77
CA LEU A 65 4.88 -11.39 -11.62
C LEU A 65 4.69 -12.92 -11.55
N PHE A 66 3.66 -13.38 -10.85
CA PHE A 66 3.34 -14.81 -10.81
C PHE A 66 3.03 -15.34 -12.19
N LYS A 67 2.23 -14.62 -12.96
CA LYS A 67 1.85 -15.01 -14.32
C LYS A 67 3.04 -14.96 -15.28
N GLU A 68 3.96 -14.02 -15.11
CA GLU A 68 5.21 -13.97 -15.86
C GLU A 68 6.08 -15.21 -15.63
N GLY A 69 6.25 -15.63 -14.36
CA GLY A 69 7.10 -16.77 -14.00
C GLY A 69 6.43 -18.13 -14.19
N LYS A 70 5.10 -18.20 -14.09
CA LYS A 70 4.32 -19.44 -14.18
C LYS A 70 3.06 -19.26 -15.02
N PRO A 71 3.19 -19.01 -16.34
CA PRO A 71 2.05 -18.65 -17.20
C PRO A 71 0.97 -19.74 -17.29
N ASN A 72 1.35 -21.01 -17.11
CA ASN A 72 0.44 -22.16 -17.20
C ASN A 72 -0.08 -22.65 -15.84
N SER A 73 0.29 -21.99 -14.74
CA SER A 73 -0.15 -22.37 -13.39
C SER A 73 -1.32 -21.50 -12.93
N PRO A 74 -2.26 -22.04 -12.13
CA PRO A 74 -3.31 -21.24 -11.53
C PRO A 74 -2.69 -20.22 -10.56
N ILE A 75 -3.14 -18.98 -10.65
CA ILE A 75 -2.70 -17.92 -9.74
C ILE A 75 -3.23 -18.21 -8.32
N PRO A 76 -2.39 -18.12 -7.27
CA PRO A 76 -2.85 -18.23 -5.88
C PRO A 76 -4.02 -17.28 -5.59
N LYS A 77 -5.02 -17.78 -4.85
CA LYS A 77 -6.24 -17.02 -4.58
C LYS A 77 -6.01 -15.85 -3.61
N ASP A 78 -5.07 -16.01 -2.70
CA ASP A 78 -4.76 -15.06 -1.63
C ASP A 78 -3.33 -14.49 -1.73
N ALA A 79 -3.11 -13.41 -1.01
CA ALA A 79 -1.82 -12.75 -0.95
C ALA A 79 -0.74 -13.65 -0.31
N ALA A 80 -1.08 -14.48 0.66
CA ALA A 80 -0.12 -15.36 1.32
C ALA A 80 0.50 -16.36 0.33
N GLY A 81 -0.31 -16.96 -0.54
CA GLY A 81 0.17 -17.83 -1.60
C GLY A 81 1.08 -17.12 -2.61
N LEU A 82 0.74 -15.89 -2.99
CA LEU A 82 1.56 -15.05 -3.88
C LEU A 82 2.91 -14.70 -3.22
N ILE A 83 2.88 -14.25 -1.98
CA ILE A 83 4.09 -13.90 -1.21
C ILE A 83 5.00 -15.14 -1.07
N GLY A 84 4.42 -16.29 -0.74
CA GLY A 84 5.17 -17.54 -0.65
C GLY A 84 5.85 -17.93 -1.96
N ALA A 85 5.12 -17.86 -3.08
CA ALA A 85 5.65 -18.21 -4.39
C ALA A 85 6.74 -17.26 -4.88
N LEU A 86 6.60 -15.96 -4.61
CA LEU A 86 7.51 -14.93 -5.13
C LEU A 86 8.68 -14.66 -4.19
N LEU A 87 8.43 -14.50 -2.89
CA LEU A 87 9.36 -13.89 -1.95
C LEU A 87 9.96 -14.85 -0.92
N SER A 88 9.54 -16.12 -0.84
CA SER A 88 10.17 -17.10 0.04
C SER A 88 11.63 -17.36 -0.35
N ASP A 89 12.36 -18.08 0.46
CA ASP A 89 13.78 -18.44 0.20
C ASP A 89 13.93 -19.12 -1.17
N ASN A 90 12.95 -19.93 -1.57
CA ASN A 90 12.88 -20.59 -2.87
C ASN A 90 11.94 -19.88 -3.86
N GLY A 91 11.53 -18.65 -3.56
CA GLY A 91 10.66 -17.88 -4.42
C GLY A 91 11.35 -17.49 -5.74
N PHE A 92 10.57 -17.47 -6.81
CA PHE A 92 11.11 -17.25 -8.16
C PHE A 92 11.26 -15.78 -8.55
N TYR A 93 10.95 -14.82 -7.66
CA TYR A 93 11.22 -13.41 -7.88
C TYR A 93 12.52 -13.00 -7.17
N GLN A 94 13.52 -12.55 -7.94
CA GLN A 94 14.84 -12.18 -7.43
C GLN A 94 14.97 -10.66 -7.35
N PHE A 95 15.05 -10.12 -6.14
CA PHE A 95 15.18 -8.67 -5.87
C PHE A 95 16.41 -8.31 -5.02
N CYS A 96 17.18 -9.29 -4.57
CA CYS A 96 18.42 -9.09 -3.85
C CYS A 96 19.35 -10.28 -4.04
N ASP A 97 20.64 -10.08 -3.80
CA ASP A 97 21.63 -11.15 -3.77
C ASP A 97 21.52 -11.91 -2.45
N THR A 98 21.27 -13.21 -2.52
CA THR A 98 21.13 -14.10 -1.34
C THR A 98 22.36 -14.99 -1.12
N SER A 99 23.45 -14.77 -1.83
CA SER A 99 24.72 -15.50 -1.65
C SER A 99 25.35 -15.19 -0.29
N GLU A 100 25.08 -13.99 0.24
CA GLU A 100 25.55 -13.52 1.53
C GLU A 100 24.43 -13.60 2.58
N ILE A 101 24.81 -13.79 3.86
CA ILE A 101 23.88 -13.87 4.99
C ILE A 101 23.00 -12.61 5.09
N SER A 102 23.59 -11.44 4.84
CA SER A 102 22.87 -10.15 4.88
C SER A 102 21.75 -10.10 3.85
N GLY A 103 21.99 -10.54 2.62
CA GLY A 103 20.98 -10.58 1.58
C GLY A 103 19.88 -11.62 1.85
N ALA A 104 20.25 -12.78 2.39
CA ALA A 104 19.30 -13.80 2.81
C ALA A 104 18.39 -13.28 3.94
N ASN A 105 18.95 -12.57 4.92
CA ASN A 105 18.17 -11.93 6.00
C ASN A 105 17.27 -10.80 5.47
N PHE A 106 17.77 -9.99 4.54
CA PHE A 106 16.95 -8.95 3.89
C PHE A 106 15.76 -9.57 3.18
N ARG A 107 15.96 -10.64 2.41
CA ARG A 107 14.87 -11.36 1.73
C ARG A 107 13.78 -11.83 2.71
N LYS A 108 14.18 -12.47 3.82
CA LYS A 108 13.26 -12.92 4.88
C LYS A 108 12.51 -11.76 5.51
N GLY A 109 13.21 -10.65 5.80
CA GLY A 109 12.62 -9.45 6.37
C GLY A 109 11.58 -8.82 5.43
N VAL A 110 11.90 -8.69 4.14
CA VAL A 110 10.97 -8.20 3.12
C VAL A 110 9.72 -9.08 3.05
N LYS A 111 9.88 -10.40 2.99
CA LYS A 111 8.73 -11.33 3.02
C LYS A 111 7.83 -11.06 4.23
N SER A 112 8.41 -10.91 5.41
CA SER A 112 7.67 -10.63 6.66
C SER A 112 6.94 -9.28 6.62
N ILE A 113 7.54 -8.25 6.02
CA ILE A 113 6.89 -6.95 5.82
C ILE A 113 5.64 -7.11 4.94
N PHE A 114 5.73 -7.84 3.84
CA PHE A 114 4.59 -8.11 2.96
C PHE A 114 3.50 -8.88 3.71
N GLU A 115 3.85 -9.96 4.39
CA GLU A 115 2.89 -10.74 5.19
C GLU A 115 2.18 -9.87 6.23
N GLY A 116 2.93 -9.08 7.01
CA GLY A 116 2.39 -8.18 8.01
C GLY A 116 1.49 -7.10 7.44
N ALA A 117 1.89 -6.47 6.33
CA ALA A 117 1.09 -5.44 5.68
C ALA A 117 -0.25 -5.98 5.16
N PHE A 118 -0.27 -7.14 4.52
CA PHE A 118 -1.51 -7.75 4.04
C PHE A 118 -2.40 -8.21 5.20
N MET A 119 -1.83 -8.79 6.25
CA MET A 119 -2.59 -9.16 7.46
C MET A 119 -3.19 -7.96 8.15
N ALA A 120 -2.44 -6.86 8.28
CA ALA A 120 -2.87 -5.68 9.03
C ALA A 120 -3.84 -4.79 8.25
N TYR A 121 -3.64 -4.62 6.95
CA TYR A 121 -4.30 -3.56 6.17
C TYR A 121 -5.26 -4.08 5.10
N ARG A 122 -5.09 -5.31 4.63
CA ARG A 122 -5.95 -5.88 3.59
C ARG A 122 -7.10 -6.70 4.17
N ASN A 123 -6.82 -7.56 5.13
CA ASN A 123 -7.81 -8.45 5.70
C ASN A 123 -8.87 -7.76 6.57
N PRO A 124 -8.54 -6.77 7.44
CA PRO A 124 -9.54 -6.12 8.29
C PRO A 124 -10.53 -5.25 7.52
N SER A 125 -10.12 -4.65 6.38
CA SER A 125 -11.00 -3.78 5.58
C SER A 125 -12.20 -4.52 5.00
N MET A 126 -12.14 -5.83 4.90
CA MET A 126 -13.26 -6.65 4.42
C MET A 126 -14.35 -6.90 5.47
N HIS A 127 -14.09 -6.65 6.76
CA HIS A 127 -14.95 -7.08 7.85
C HIS A 127 -15.42 -5.99 8.81
N ALA A 128 -14.91 -4.77 8.70
CA ALA A 128 -15.28 -3.67 9.57
C ALA A 128 -15.31 -2.33 8.83
N ASN A 129 -16.25 -1.45 9.19
CA ASN A 129 -16.21 -0.03 8.84
C ASN A 129 -15.09 0.65 9.63
N LEU A 130 -13.83 0.33 9.31
CA LEU A 130 -12.68 0.94 9.95
C LEU A 130 -12.52 2.36 9.42
N THR A 131 -12.59 3.32 10.33
CA THR A 131 -12.20 4.70 10.04
C THR A 131 -10.68 4.74 9.84
N CYS A 132 -10.24 5.45 8.81
CA CYS A 132 -8.83 5.67 8.52
C CYS A 132 -8.59 7.16 8.47
N SER A 133 -7.69 7.65 9.33
CA SER A 133 -7.29 9.05 9.30
C SER A 133 -6.44 9.36 8.06
N GLN A 134 -6.33 10.66 7.72
CA GLN A 134 -5.46 11.12 6.64
C GLN A 134 -4.02 10.65 6.85
N ARG A 135 -3.51 10.75 8.08
CA ARG A 135 -2.16 10.32 8.44
C ARG A 135 -1.96 8.81 8.23
N GLU A 136 -2.88 8.01 8.74
CA GLU A 136 -2.81 6.54 8.56
C GLU A 136 -2.87 6.13 7.09
N ALA A 137 -3.72 6.78 6.30
CA ALA A 137 -3.77 6.54 4.86
C ALA A 137 -2.45 6.88 4.17
N PHE A 138 -1.87 8.02 4.50
CA PHE A 138 -0.57 8.43 3.97
C PHE A 138 0.54 7.42 4.32
N GLU A 139 0.65 7.01 5.59
CA GLU A 139 1.64 6.04 6.04
C GLU A 139 1.50 4.69 5.31
N ARG A 140 0.27 4.23 5.08
CA ARG A 140 -0.02 3.00 4.32
C ARG A 140 0.30 3.13 2.82
N ILE A 141 0.04 4.29 2.23
CA ILE A 141 0.41 4.59 0.84
C ILE A 141 1.94 4.58 0.66
N VAL A 142 2.67 5.18 1.60
CA VAL A 142 4.16 5.16 1.60
C VAL A 142 4.68 3.73 1.73
N GLN A 143 4.09 2.91 2.60
CA GLN A 143 4.46 1.51 2.74
C GLN A 143 4.17 0.71 1.46
N ALA A 144 3.00 0.91 0.85
CA ALA A 144 2.66 0.29 -0.43
C ALA A 144 3.63 0.71 -1.55
N SER A 145 4.06 1.98 -1.54
CA SER A 145 5.08 2.49 -2.46
C SER A 145 6.42 1.76 -2.30
N GLN A 146 6.89 1.58 -1.07
CA GLN A 146 8.10 0.82 -0.79
C GLN A 146 7.99 -0.64 -1.29
N MET A 147 6.88 -1.30 -1.00
CA MET A 147 6.62 -2.66 -1.46
C MET A 147 6.58 -2.75 -2.98
N MET A 148 5.95 -1.79 -3.66
CA MET A 148 5.92 -1.70 -5.11
C MET A 148 7.32 -1.50 -5.69
N GLY A 149 8.15 -0.67 -5.08
CA GLY A 149 9.54 -0.48 -5.46
C GLY A 149 10.33 -1.80 -5.46
N ILE A 150 10.13 -2.64 -4.46
CA ILE A 150 10.73 -3.99 -4.41
C ILE A 150 10.23 -4.86 -5.57
N LEU A 151 8.92 -4.86 -5.84
CA LEU A 151 8.31 -5.66 -6.91
C LEU A 151 8.61 -5.15 -8.34
N THR A 152 9.27 -4.03 -8.48
CA THR A 152 9.65 -3.44 -9.77
C THR A 152 11.16 -3.34 -9.98
N SER A 153 11.95 -3.65 -8.95
CA SER A 153 13.42 -3.57 -9.00
C SER A 153 14.12 -4.90 -9.31
N GLY A 154 13.40 -6.00 -9.24
CA GLY A 154 13.95 -7.33 -9.46
C GLY A 154 13.47 -7.98 -10.76
N GLU A 155 13.75 -9.26 -10.90
CA GLU A 155 13.43 -10.06 -12.07
C GLU A 155 12.81 -11.41 -11.70
N VAL A 156 12.02 -11.95 -12.62
CA VAL A 156 11.44 -13.30 -12.50
C VAL A 156 12.47 -14.30 -12.98
N ARG A 157 12.76 -15.31 -12.18
CA ARG A 157 13.56 -16.47 -12.58
C ARG A 157 12.63 -17.51 -13.20
N ILE A 158 12.92 -17.84 -14.44
CA ILE A 158 12.21 -18.87 -15.21
C ILE A 158 12.96 -20.19 -15.08
#